data_caee151607a6c66f72114b05db5e1ba2
#
_entry.id   caee151607a6c66f72114b05db5e1ba2
#
_cell.length_a   1.000
_cell.length_b   1.000
_cell.length_c   1.000
_cell.angle_alpha   90.00
_cell.angle_beta   90.00
_cell.angle_gamma   90.00
#
_symmetry.space_group_name_H-M   'P 1'
#
loop_
_entity.id
_entity.type
_entity.pdbx_description
1 polymer ?
#
loop_
_entity_poly.entity_id
_entity_poly.type
_entity_poly.pdbx_seq_one_letter_code
_entity_poly.pdbx_strand_id
1 'polypeptide(L)'
;MGRPWVGHESWELVDEASDICGRDVAALLLDTDAEELKDTRNAQLTTFVSSLMVLDAVERLGIEPSFCAGHSLGEYTALTATGALSFDDGVRLVVERADAMHEAGISSPGTMAAVLGLDDDMVEVACRRADSEVWVANYNASGQVVIAGSVDGVASAGAVAKELGAKKVMPLQVSGAFHTPFMTSARDRLRKAIADASPRDTEVPVISNVDALAHNMGDEWASLLSAQLSSPVRWKHCLITMSELGVTDFVELGPGGVLTGMAKRTIEGARTISVATPEELDKLIEWVNAGVTTTPLQVEGEHLFAVERLVVSPAAGVFTPVGDMTEGHSINVGTILGNVGDAEVRSPFAGVLQAYIAVEGERVTPRQPIAWLRAH
;
A
#
# COMPACT_ATOMS: atom_id res chain seq x y z
N MET A 1 6.35 -11.96 11.83
CA MET A 1 6.27 -10.74 11.02
C MET A 1 6.71 -9.51 11.82
N GLY A 2 6.23 -9.32 13.04
CA GLY A 2 6.45 -8.11 13.84
C GLY A 2 7.81 -7.95 14.54
N ARG A 3 8.62 -9.02 14.73
CA ARG A 3 9.85 -8.96 15.54
C ARG A 3 10.82 -7.83 15.21
N PRO A 4 11.11 -7.49 13.93
CA PRO A 4 12.00 -6.38 13.60
C PRO A 4 11.48 -5.00 14.05
N TRP A 5 10.18 -4.88 14.26
CA TRP A 5 9.49 -3.64 14.57
C TRP A 5 9.32 -3.37 16.07
N VAL A 6 9.63 -4.36 16.93
CA VAL A 6 9.53 -4.20 18.38
C VAL A 6 10.48 -3.10 18.84
N GLY A 7 9.92 -2.05 19.45
CA GLY A 7 10.65 -0.87 19.89
C GLY A 7 10.77 0.24 18.84
N HIS A 8 10.26 0.06 17.62
CA HIS A 8 10.08 1.13 16.64
C HIS A 8 8.83 1.95 17.01
N GLU A 9 8.83 3.26 16.74
CA GLU A 9 7.69 4.14 17.08
C GLU A 9 6.38 3.68 16.43
N SER A 10 6.44 3.20 15.18
CA SER A 10 5.26 2.68 14.46
C SER A 10 4.62 1.43 15.08
N TRP A 11 5.26 0.81 16.11
CA TRP A 11 4.68 -0.31 16.83
C TRP A 11 3.39 0.06 17.57
N GLU A 12 3.18 1.34 17.88
CA GLU A 12 1.95 1.85 18.51
C GLU A 12 0.67 1.43 17.76
N LEU A 13 0.73 1.28 16.43
CA LEU A 13 -0.40 0.80 15.62
C LEU A 13 -0.79 -0.66 15.94
N VAL A 14 0.12 -1.47 16.46
CA VAL A 14 -0.17 -2.85 16.89
C VAL A 14 -1.00 -2.84 18.17
N ASP A 15 -0.67 -1.97 19.11
CA ASP A 15 -1.38 -1.82 20.37
C ASP A 15 -2.78 -1.21 20.11
N GLU A 16 -2.84 -0.17 19.27
CA GLU A 16 -4.10 0.45 18.85
C GLU A 16 -5.02 -0.56 18.14
N ALA A 17 -4.50 -1.34 17.19
CA ALA A 17 -5.27 -2.40 16.53
C ALA A 17 -5.80 -3.44 17.52
N SER A 18 -5.01 -3.79 18.54
CA SER A 18 -5.41 -4.72 19.59
C SER A 18 -6.59 -4.18 20.41
N ASP A 19 -6.55 -2.91 20.77
CA ASP A 19 -7.62 -2.24 21.49
C ASP A 19 -8.91 -2.14 20.66
N ILE A 20 -8.79 -1.82 19.37
CA ILE A 20 -9.93 -1.70 18.43
C ILE A 20 -10.62 -3.04 18.23
N CYS A 21 -9.88 -4.12 17.99
CA CYS A 21 -10.48 -5.41 17.64
C CYS A 21 -10.66 -6.36 18.83
N GLY A 22 -10.12 -6.02 20.00
CA GLY A 22 -10.18 -6.86 21.21
C GLY A 22 -9.39 -8.16 21.10
N ARG A 23 -8.38 -8.22 20.18
CA ARG A 23 -7.50 -9.37 19.96
C ARG A 23 -6.06 -8.95 20.25
N ASP A 24 -5.26 -9.87 20.79
CA ASP A 24 -3.82 -9.63 21.01
C ASP A 24 -3.06 -9.72 19.66
N VAL A 25 -3.01 -8.57 18.95
CA VAL A 25 -2.33 -8.47 17.65
C VAL A 25 -0.82 -8.61 17.81
N ALA A 26 -0.27 -8.17 18.94
CA ALA A 26 1.15 -8.34 19.24
C ALA A 26 1.51 -9.84 19.34
N ALA A 27 0.75 -10.64 20.07
CA ALA A 27 0.94 -12.09 20.13
C ALA A 27 0.81 -12.75 18.74
N LEU A 28 -0.17 -12.31 17.93
CA LEU A 28 -0.32 -12.80 16.56
C LEU A 28 0.92 -12.51 15.69
N LEU A 29 1.54 -11.36 15.85
CA LEU A 29 2.72 -10.95 15.08
C LEU A 29 4.03 -11.56 15.56
N LEU A 30 4.14 -11.91 16.86
CA LEU A 30 5.39 -12.32 17.51
C LEU A 30 5.48 -13.82 17.77
N ASP A 31 4.38 -14.43 18.21
CA ASP A 31 4.39 -15.75 18.85
C ASP A 31 3.62 -16.82 18.09
N THR A 32 2.74 -16.41 17.15
CA THR A 32 1.93 -17.32 16.36
C THR A 32 2.76 -18.05 15.32
N ASP A 33 2.57 -19.36 15.20
CA ASP A 33 3.27 -20.17 14.22
C ASP A 33 2.71 -20.00 12.79
N ALA A 34 3.44 -20.55 11.81
CA ALA A 34 3.08 -20.40 10.41
C ALA A 34 1.77 -21.11 10.04
N GLU A 35 1.36 -22.16 10.74
CA GLU A 35 0.11 -22.88 10.47
C GLU A 35 -1.09 -22.08 10.98
N GLU A 36 -1.01 -21.52 12.16
CA GLU A 36 -2.05 -20.68 12.74
C GLU A 36 -2.18 -19.35 11.98
N LEU A 37 -1.07 -18.80 11.47
CA LEU A 37 -1.08 -17.60 10.61
C LEU A 37 -1.75 -17.84 9.24
N LYS A 38 -1.94 -19.08 8.80
CA LYS A 38 -2.69 -19.42 7.58
C LYS A 38 -4.20 -19.27 7.73
N ASP A 39 -4.73 -19.29 8.96
CA ASP A 39 -6.14 -18.97 9.18
C ASP A 39 -6.42 -17.57 8.62
N THR A 40 -7.45 -17.45 7.76
CA THR A 40 -7.74 -16.20 7.05
C THR A 40 -7.98 -15.03 8.01
N ARG A 41 -8.49 -15.28 9.23
CA ARG A 41 -8.73 -14.26 10.25
C ARG A 41 -7.42 -13.70 10.82
N ASN A 42 -6.41 -14.54 10.97
CA ASN A 42 -5.10 -14.11 11.44
C ASN A 42 -4.29 -13.48 10.30
N ALA A 43 -4.27 -14.13 9.14
CA ALA A 43 -3.53 -13.65 7.97
C ALA A 43 -3.95 -12.25 7.54
N GLN A 44 -5.27 -11.99 7.46
CA GLN A 44 -5.77 -10.69 7.03
C GLN A 44 -5.42 -9.58 8.02
N LEU A 45 -5.70 -9.79 9.31
CA LEU A 45 -5.43 -8.79 10.34
C LEU A 45 -3.94 -8.49 10.47
N THR A 46 -3.10 -9.52 10.56
CA THR A 46 -1.65 -9.33 10.72
C THR A 46 -1.00 -8.68 9.48
N THR A 47 -1.45 -9.03 8.27
CA THR A 47 -0.95 -8.39 7.04
C THR A 47 -1.36 -6.93 6.98
N PHE A 48 -2.62 -6.61 7.28
CA PHE A 48 -3.14 -5.24 7.31
C PHE A 48 -2.35 -4.36 8.28
N VAL A 49 -2.25 -4.78 9.54
CA VAL A 49 -1.54 -4.00 10.58
C VAL A 49 -0.05 -3.88 10.25
N SER A 50 0.59 -4.96 9.80
CA SER A 50 2.00 -4.91 9.40
C SER A 50 2.25 -3.93 8.26
N SER A 51 1.40 -3.90 7.23
CA SER A 51 1.57 -3.00 6.10
C SER A 51 1.37 -1.53 6.48
N LEU A 52 0.41 -1.22 7.35
CA LEU A 52 0.18 0.15 7.84
C LEU A 52 1.28 0.59 8.81
N MET A 53 1.83 -0.30 9.62
CA MET A 53 3.00 -0.01 10.45
C MET A 53 4.23 0.34 9.59
N VAL A 54 4.45 -0.37 8.48
CA VAL A 54 5.51 -0.02 7.51
C VAL A 54 5.21 1.31 6.83
N LEU A 55 3.94 1.57 6.46
CA LEU A 55 3.51 2.84 5.87
C LEU A 55 3.81 4.02 6.80
N ASP A 56 3.43 3.93 8.08
CA ASP A 56 3.70 5.00 9.06
C ASP A 56 5.21 5.33 9.13
N ALA A 57 6.06 4.31 9.12
CA ALA A 57 7.51 4.51 9.09
C ALA A 57 7.97 5.19 7.79
N VAL A 58 7.39 4.87 6.64
CA VAL A 58 7.71 5.46 5.32
C VAL A 58 7.22 6.90 5.24
N GLU A 59 6.02 7.19 5.76
CA GLU A 59 5.47 8.56 5.81
C GLU A 59 6.31 9.48 6.70
N ARG A 60 6.86 8.97 7.80
CA ARG A 60 7.81 9.72 8.65
C ARG A 60 9.10 10.12 7.91
N LEU A 61 9.44 9.45 6.81
CA LEU A 61 10.55 9.83 5.92
C LEU A 61 10.15 10.89 4.88
N GLY A 62 8.87 11.30 4.83
CA GLY A 62 8.35 12.24 3.85
C GLY A 62 8.19 11.67 2.44
N ILE A 63 8.04 10.35 2.31
CA ILE A 63 7.80 9.67 1.04
C ILE A 63 6.29 9.50 0.88
N GLU A 64 5.74 10.07 -0.18
CA GLU A 64 4.30 10.06 -0.48
C GLU A 64 4.03 9.31 -1.79
N PRO A 65 2.97 8.50 -1.87
CA PRO A 65 2.58 7.81 -3.08
C PRO A 65 1.77 8.71 -4.03
N SER A 66 1.89 8.48 -5.34
CA SER A 66 0.99 9.09 -6.34
C SER A 66 -0.29 8.26 -6.55
N PHE A 67 -0.22 6.96 -6.30
CA PHE A 67 -1.30 6.00 -6.36
C PHE A 67 -1.12 4.96 -5.27
N CYS A 68 -2.23 4.43 -4.75
CA CYS A 68 -2.22 3.27 -3.89
C CYS A 68 -2.97 2.12 -4.57
N ALA A 69 -2.52 0.91 -4.32
CA ALA A 69 -3.20 -0.31 -4.74
C ALA A 69 -2.88 -1.44 -3.76
N GLY A 70 -3.77 -2.41 -3.67
CA GLY A 70 -3.52 -3.57 -2.85
C GLY A 70 -4.25 -4.79 -3.38
N HIS A 71 -3.64 -5.97 -3.25
CA HIS A 71 -4.21 -7.21 -3.71
C HIS A 71 -5.20 -7.76 -2.68
N SER A 72 -6.46 -7.93 -3.06
CA SER A 72 -7.53 -8.48 -2.20
C SER A 72 -7.64 -7.74 -0.85
N LEU A 73 -7.11 -8.28 0.24
CA LEU A 73 -7.02 -7.60 1.53
C LEU A 73 -6.29 -6.25 1.43
N GLY A 74 -5.22 -6.21 0.63
CA GLY A 74 -4.41 -5.00 0.45
C GLY A 74 -5.19 -3.79 -0.07
N GLU A 75 -6.34 -3.98 -0.71
CA GLU A 75 -7.21 -2.86 -1.13
C GLU A 75 -7.75 -2.09 0.09
N TYR A 76 -8.07 -2.80 1.18
CA TYR A 76 -8.43 -2.16 2.46
C TYR A 76 -7.25 -1.40 3.07
N THR A 77 -6.05 -1.98 2.98
CA THR A 77 -4.83 -1.28 3.38
C THR A 77 -4.60 -0.02 2.56
N ALA A 78 -4.78 -0.08 1.23
CA ALA A 78 -4.65 1.07 0.34
C ALA A 78 -5.68 2.17 0.64
N LEU A 79 -6.93 1.80 0.95
CA LEU A 79 -7.96 2.75 1.36
C LEU A 79 -7.66 3.42 2.70
N THR A 80 -7.06 2.69 3.63
CA THR A 80 -6.63 3.27 4.91
C THR A 80 -5.41 4.16 4.71
N ALA A 81 -4.47 3.75 3.88
CA ALA A 81 -3.27 4.53 3.53
C ALA A 81 -3.60 5.89 2.89
N THR A 82 -4.67 5.95 2.10
CA THR A 82 -5.11 7.21 1.46
C THR A 82 -6.08 8.03 2.32
N GLY A 83 -6.47 7.53 3.49
CA GLY A 83 -7.43 8.17 4.37
C GLY A 83 -8.90 8.02 3.93
N ALA A 84 -9.19 7.20 2.90
CA ALA A 84 -10.57 6.83 2.57
C ALA A 84 -11.25 6.13 3.74
N LEU A 85 -10.52 5.29 4.46
CA LEU A 85 -10.92 4.69 5.73
C LEU A 85 -10.04 5.23 6.86
N SER A 86 -10.62 5.46 8.03
CA SER A 86 -9.81 5.64 9.24
C SER A 86 -9.13 4.34 9.61
N PHE A 87 -8.05 4.39 10.41
CA PHE A 87 -7.39 3.18 10.91
C PHE A 87 -8.39 2.30 11.69
N ASP A 88 -9.20 2.90 12.53
CA ASP A 88 -10.24 2.22 13.33
C ASP A 88 -11.26 1.48 12.44
N ASP A 89 -11.80 2.16 11.44
CA ASP A 89 -12.74 1.55 10.49
C ASP A 89 -12.07 0.45 9.65
N GLY A 90 -10.82 0.67 9.23
CA GLY A 90 -10.02 -0.31 8.51
C GLY A 90 -9.82 -1.60 9.31
N VAL A 91 -9.40 -1.50 10.58
CA VAL A 91 -9.25 -2.66 11.48
C VAL A 91 -10.59 -3.39 11.64
N ARG A 92 -11.69 -2.68 11.94
CA ARG A 92 -13.02 -3.30 12.11
C ARG A 92 -13.50 -3.99 10.85
N LEU A 93 -13.34 -3.34 9.69
CA LEU A 93 -13.73 -3.92 8.40
C LEU A 93 -12.91 -5.16 8.04
N VAL A 94 -11.60 -5.16 8.32
CA VAL A 94 -10.73 -6.30 8.04
C VAL A 94 -11.08 -7.49 8.94
N VAL A 95 -11.40 -7.27 10.20
CA VAL A 95 -11.87 -8.31 11.12
C VAL A 95 -13.20 -8.88 10.63
N GLU A 96 -14.17 -8.03 10.31
CA GLU A 96 -15.48 -8.45 9.81
C GLU A 96 -15.37 -9.20 8.49
N ARG A 97 -14.50 -8.73 7.57
CA ARG A 97 -14.21 -9.41 6.30
C ARG A 97 -13.63 -10.80 6.52
N ALA A 98 -12.66 -10.91 7.39
CA ALA A 98 -11.96 -12.16 7.66
C ALA A 98 -12.90 -13.19 8.30
N ASP A 99 -13.75 -12.77 9.24
CA ASP A 99 -14.76 -13.63 9.86
C ASP A 99 -15.84 -14.06 8.85
N ALA A 100 -16.33 -13.13 8.04
CA ALA A 100 -17.34 -13.43 7.01
C ALA A 100 -16.80 -14.42 5.97
N MET A 101 -15.55 -14.25 5.52
CA MET A 101 -14.90 -15.17 4.57
C MET A 101 -14.63 -16.55 5.19
N HIS A 102 -14.26 -16.60 6.46
CA HIS A 102 -14.07 -17.84 7.19
C HIS A 102 -15.38 -18.63 7.29
N GLU A 103 -16.48 -18.01 7.71
CA GLU A 103 -17.79 -18.63 7.81
C GLU A 103 -18.34 -19.07 6.43
N ALA A 104 -18.12 -18.25 5.39
CA ALA A 104 -18.49 -18.62 4.02
C ALA A 104 -17.71 -19.84 3.55
N GLY A 105 -16.42 -19.95 3.87
CA GLY A 105 -15.59 -21.12 3.55
C GLY A 105 -16.06 -22.40 4.25
N ILE A 106 -16.59 -22.29 5.47
CA ILE A 106 -17.21 -23.43 6.19
C ILE A 106 -18.54 -23.82 5.57
N SER A 107 -19.38 -22.82 5.25
CA SER A 107 -20.75 -23.05 4.73
C SER A 107 -20.76 -23.53 3.28
N SER A 108 -19.78 -23.09 2.49
CA SER A 108 -19.59 -23.43 1.07
C SER A 108 -18.15 -23.89 0.86
N PRO A 109 -17.81 -25.13 1.21
CA PRO A 109 -16.45 -25.64 1.10
C PRO A 109 -15.95 -25.60 -0.35
N GLY A 110 -14.73 -25.08 -0.53
CA GLY A 110 -14.10 -24.98 -1.82
C GLY A 110 -12.58 -24.93 -1.71
N THR A 111 -11.91 -24.80 -2.85
CA THR A 111 -10.45 -24.75 -2.92
C THR A 111 -10.00 -23.81 -4.03
N MET A 112 -8.68 -23.57 -4.08
CA MET A 112 -8.05 -22.73 -5.09
C MET A 112 -6.79 -23.41 -5.64
N ALA A 113 -6.43 -23.10 -6.89
CA ALA A 113 -5.18 -23.52 -7.49
C ALA A 113 -4.58 -22.43 -8.38
N ALA A 114 -3.26 -22.27 -8.34
CA ALA A 114 -2.52 -21.40 -9.24
C ALA A 114 -2.20 -22.14 -10.55
N VAL A 115 -2.62 -21.58 -11.67
CA VAL A 115 -2.29 -22.03 -13.02
C VAL A 115 -1.13 -21.17 -13.53
N LEU A 116 -0.02 -21.82 -13.90
CA LEU A 116 1.21 -21.14 -14.30
C LEU A 116 1.57 -21.44 -15.74
N GLY A 117 1.97 -20.41 -16.48
CA GLY A 117 2.49 -20.50 -17.84
C GLY A 117 1.42 -20.75 -18.91
N LEU A 118 0.19 -20.31 -18.66
CA LEU A 118 -0.93 -20.32 -19.58
C LEU A 118 -1.55 -18.92 -19.62
N ASP A 119 -1.98 -18.50 -20.80
CA ASP A 119 -2.63 -17.19 -20.98
C ASP A 119 -4.02 -17.14 -20.32
N ASP A 120 -4.43 -15.95 -19.90
CA ASP A 120 -5.67 -15.72 -19.13
C ASP A 120 -6.90 -16.29 -19.85
N ASP A 121 -7.05 -15.99 -21.15
CA ASP A 121 -8.17 -16.47 -21.97
C ASP A 121 -8.26 -17.99 -22.01
N MET A 122 -7.11 -18.66 -22.02
CA MET A 122 -7.04 -20.11 -22.04
C MET A 122 -7.37 -20.70 -20.66
N VAL A 123 -7.03 -20.00 -19.55
CA VAL A 123 -7.48 -20.40 -18.22
C VAL A 123 -8.99 -20.24 -18.07
N GLU A 124 -9.57 -19.16 -18.61
CA GLU A 124 -11.04 -19.01 -18.67
C GLU A 124 -11.70 -20.13 -19.48
N VAL A 125 -11.09 -20.53 -20.62
CA VAL A 125 -11.56 -21.69 -21.40
C VAL A 125 -11.50 -22.96 -20.56
N ALA A 126 -10.44 -23.17 -19.77
CA ALA A 126 -10.35 -24.32 -18.87
C ALA A 126 -11.46 -24.32 -17.82
N CYS A 127 -11.75 -23.17 -17.19
CA CYS A 127 -12.87 -23.06 -16.26
C CYS A 127 -14.22 -23.34 -16.91
N ARG A 128 -14.46 -22.80 -18.13
CA ARG A 128 -15.73 -23.05 -18.86
C ARG A 128 -15.92 -24.50 -19.33
N ARG A 129 -14.82 -25.27 -19.49
CA ARG A 129 -14.84 -26.69 -19.87
C ARG A 129 -14.89 -27.65 -18.71
N ALA A 130 -14.75 -27.15 -17.50
CA ALA A 130 -14.84 -27.98 -16.30
C ALA A 130 -16.27 -28.48 -16.08
N ASP A 131 -16.41 -29.70 -15.56
CA ASP A 131 -17.69 -30.34 -15.33
C ASP A 131 -18.41 -29.87 -14.05
N SER A 132 -17.75 -29.02 -13.25
CA SER A 132 -18.24 -28.54 -11.94
C SER A 132 -17.90 -27.06 -11.75
N GLU A 133 -18.43 -26.47 -10.69
CA GLU A 133 -18.33 -25.06 -10.38
C GLU A 133 -16.87 -24.62 -10.14
N VAL A 134 -16.34 -23.80 -11.04
CA VAL A 134 -15.01 -23.19 -10.94
C VAL A 134 -14.95 -21.90 -11.75
N TRP A 135 -14.21 -20.92 -11.23
CA TRP A 135 -14.01 -19.60 -11.83
C TRP A 135 -12.56 -19.16 -11.74
N VAL A 136 -12.20 -18.19 -12.56
CA VAL A 136 -10.99 -17.41 -12.31
C VAL A 136 -11.22 -16.54 -11.07
N ALA A 137 -10.34 -16.66 -10.10
CA ALA A 137 -10.36 -15.89 -8.85
C ALA A 137 -9.38 -14.71 -8.88
N ASN A 138 -8.19 -14.88 -9.47
CA ASN A 138 -7.18 -13.81 -9.55
C ASN A 138 -6.44 -13.84 -10.89
N TYR A 139 -6.33 -12.69 -11.52
CA TYR A 139 -5.38 -12.42 -12.61
C TYR A 139 -4.15 -11.74 -11.98
N ASN A 140 -3.13 -12.53 -11.61
CA ASN A 140 -2.03 -12.04 -10.78
C ASN A 140 -0.91 -11.39 -11.59
N ALA A 141 -0.48 -12.02 -12.67
CA ALA A 141 0.57 -11.54 -13.56
C ALA A 141 0.46 -12.28 -14.89
N SER A 142 1.22 -11.87 -15.90
CA SER A 142 1.31 -12.60 -17.17
C SER A 142 1.68 -14.06 -16.93
N GLY A 143 0.82 -14.98 -17.37
CA GLY A 143 0.97 -16.41 -17.17
C GLY A 143 0.85 -16.90 -15.72
N GLN A 144 0.18 -16.13 -14.84
CA GLN A 144 -0.10 -16.52 -13.47
C GLN A 144 -1.56 -16.15 -13.10
N VAL A 145 -2.45 -17.12 -13.16
CA VAL A 145 -3.87 -17.00 -12.85
C VAL A 145 -4.23 -17.97 -11.74
N VAL A 146 -5.13 -17.56 -10.84
CA VAL A 146 -5.68 -18.44 -9.81
C VAL A 146 -7.12 -18.78 -10.16
N ILE A 147 -7.45 -20.07 -10.09
CA ILE A 147 -8.81 -20.60 -10.22
C ILE A 147 -9.32 -21.05 -8.86
N ALA A 148 -10.62 -20.91 -8.62
CA ALA A 148 -11.27 -21.28 -7.37
C ALA A 148 -12.68 -21.80 -7.62
N GLY A 149 -13.13 -22.70 -6.76
CA GLY A 149 -14.46 -23.32 -6.86
C GLY A 149 -14.59 -24.58 -6.02
N SER A 150 -15.47 -25.48 -6.41
CA SER A 150 -15.58 -26.80 -5.80
C SER A 150 -14.27 -27.59 -6.00
N VAL A 151 -14.00 -28.55 -5.13
CA VAL A 151 -12.80 -29.40 -5.24
C VAL A 151 -12.73 -30.09 -6.60
N ASP A 152 -13.84 -30.65 -7.05
CA ASP A 152 -13.94 -31.33 -8.35
C ASP A 152 -13.81 -30.34 -9.53
N GLY A 153 -14.40 -29.14 -9.41
CA GLY A 153 -14.31 -28.09 -10.43
C GLY A 153 -12.87 -27.62 -10.62
N VAL A 154 -12.14 -27.33 -9.53
CA VAL A 154 -10.74 -26.92 -9.60
C VAL A 154 -9.85 -28.06 -10.13
N ALA A 155 -10.13 -29.32 -9.76
CA ALA A 155 -9.40 -30.46 -10.30
C ALA A 155 -9.64 -30.65 -11.80
N SER A 156 -10.91 -30.58 -12.26
CA SER A 156 -11.30 -30.68 -13.66
C SER A 156 -10.69 -29.52 -14.49
N ALA A 157 -10.87 -28.26 -14.07
CA ALA A 157 -10.27 -27.12 -14.74
C ALA A 157 -8.74 -27.20 -14.80
N GLY A 158 -8.11 -27.69 -13.72
CA GLY A 158 -6.67 -27.89 -13.67
C GLY A 158 -6.16 -28.94 -14.65
N ALA A 159 -6.93 -30.02 -14.89
CA ALA A 159 -6.62 -31.02 -15.92
C ALA A 159 -6.74 -30.41 -17.32
N VAL A 160 -7.84 -29.73 -17.62
CA VAL A 160 -8.05 -29.03 -18.90
C VAL A 160 -6.96 -27.96 -19.12
N ALA A 161 -6.59 -27.19 -18.09
CA ALA A 161 -5.53 -26.18 -18.22
C ALA A 161 -4.19 -26.82 -18.62
N LYS A 162 -3.85 -28.02 -18.09
CA LYS A 162 -2.66 -28.79 -18.52
C LYS A 162 -2.74 -29.22 -19.98
N GLU A 163 -3.89 -29.71 -20.42
CA GLU A 163 -4.14 -30.07 -21.84
C GLU A 163 -3.96 -28.87 -22.77
N LEU A 164 -4.34 -27.66 -22.31
CA LEU A 164 -4.20 -26.40 -23.02
C LEU A 164 -2.78 -25.82 -22.96
N GLY A 165 -1.86 -26.45 -22.23
CA GLY A 165 -0.45 -26.07 -22.21
C GLY A 165 0.04 -25.39 -20.94
N ALA A 166 -0.74 -25.39 -19.85
CA ALA A 166 -0.26 -24.89 -18.57
C ALA A 166 0.99 -25.64 -18.10
N LYS A 167 2.03 -24.91 -17.77
CA LYS A 167 3.30 -25.48 -17.29
C LYS A 167 3.14 -26.18 -15.92
N LYS A 168 2.30 -25.61 -15.06
CA LYS A 168 2.05 -26.13 -13.72
C LYS A 168 0.68 -25.70 -13.22
N VAL A 169 0.00 -26.60 -12.47
CA VAL A 169 -1.18 -26.27 -11.67
C VAL A 169 -0.85 -26.66 -10.23
N MET A 170 -0.90 -25.68 -9.32
CA MET A 170 -0.48 -25.84 -7.93
C MET A 170 -1.67 -25.58 -7.01
N PRO A 171 -2.12 -26.55 -6.23
CA PRO A 171 -3.09 -26.31 -5.17
C PRO A 171 -2.57 -25.25 -4.19
N LEU A 172 -3.45 -24.37 -3.75
CA LEU A 172 -3.17 -23.41 -2.71
C LEU A 172 -3.71 -23.93 -1.36
N GLN A 173 -2.97 -23.66 -0.29
CA GLN A 173 -3.37 -24.03 1.07
C GLN A 173 -4.30 -22.95 1.64
N VAL A 174 -5.55 -22.95 1.20
CA VAL A 174 -6.59 -21.99 1.62
C VAL A 174 -7.87 -22.74 1.98
N SER A 175 -8.67 -22.14 2.86
CA SER A 175 -9.87 -22.75 3.43
C SER A 175 -11.17 -22.44 2.68
N GLY A 176 -11.10 -21.88 1.46
CA GLY A 176 -12.31 -21.52 0.72
C GLY A 176 -12.05 -21.15 -0.74
N ALA A 177 -13.11 -21.08 -1.53
CA ALA A 177 -13.10 -20.60 -2.92
C ALA A 177 -13.28 -19.08 -2.97
N PHE A 178 -12.27 -18.33 -2.53
CA PHE A 178 -12.32 -16.88 -2.45
C PHE A 178 -12.46 -16.23 -3.83
N HIS A 179 -13.06 -15.04 -3.87
CA HIS A 179 -13.30 -14.26 -5.10
C HIS A 179 -14.17 -14.96 -6.15
N THR A 180 -15.10 -15.78 -5.68
CA THR A 180 -16.07 -16.50 -6.48
C THR A 180 -17.49 -16.34 -5.90
N PRO A 181 -18.55 -16.80 -6.59
CA PRO A 181 -19.90 -16.81 -6.05
C PRO A 181 -20.07 -17.56 -4.70
N PHE A 182 -19.13 -18.43 -4.32
CA PHE A 182 -19.09 -19.08 -3.00
C PHE A 182 -18.98 -18.09 -1.84
N MET A 183 -18.50 -16.87 -2.11
CA MET A 183 -18.38 -15.79 -1.12
C MET A 183 -19.60 -14.86 -1.05
N THR A 184 -20.74 -15.23 -1.67
CA THR A 184 -21.94 -14.37 -1.69
C THR A 184 -22.45 -14.05 -0.28
N SER A 185 -22.45 -15.01 0.64
CA SER A 185 -22.87 -14.77 2.03
C SER A 185 -21.94 -13.81 2.77
N ALA A 186 -20.63 -13.94 2.56
CA ALA A 186 -19.65 -13.02 3.10
C ALA A 186 -19.81 -11.59 2.56
N ARG A 187 -20.05 -11.47 1.24
CA ARG A 187 -20.33 -10.18 0.59
C ARG A 187 -21.55 -9.48 1.21
N ASP A 188 -22.64 -10.21 1.39
CA ASP A 188 -23.88 -9.65 1.88
C ASP A 188 -23.77 -9.20 3.35
N ARG A 189 -22.97 -9.95 4.17
CA ARG A 189 -22.65 -9.58 5.54
C ARG A 189 -21.78 -8.33 5.59
N LEU A 190 -20.71 -8.28 4.79
CA LEU A 190 -19.73 -7.19 4.80
C LEU A 190 -20.31 -5.87 4.26
N ARG A 191 -21.30 -5.93 3.37
CA ARG A 191 -21.94 -4.75 2.77
C ARG A 191 -22.43 -3.73 3.79
N LYS A 192 -22.99 -4.20 4.91
CA LYS A 192 -23.44 -3.31 5.98
C LYS A 192 -22.26 -2.63 6.66
N ALA A 193 -21.23 -3.38 7.02
CA ALA A 193 -20.06 -2.84 7.70
C ALA A 193 -19.33 -1.79 6.82
N ILE A 194 -19.26 -2.00 5.50
CA ILE A 194 -18.70 -1.02 4.57
C ILE A 194 -19.53 0.27 4.53
N ALA A 195 -20.87 0.15 4.50
CA ALA A 195 -21.75 1.32 4.51
C ALA A 195 -21.63 2.11 5.83
N ASP A 196 -21.50 1.42 6.97
CA ASP A 196 -21.35 2.01 8.29
C ASP A 196 -19.98 2.74 8.43
N ALA A 197 -18.92 2.24 7.80
CA ALA A 197 -17.59 2.86 7.78
C ALA A 197 -17.53 4.15 6.94
N SER A 198 -18.48 4.37 6.03
CA SER A 198 -18.61 5.60 5.23
C SER A 198 -17.29 6.09 4.61
N PRO A 199 -16.72 5.37 3.63
CA PRO A 199 -15.47 5.77 3.00
C PRO A 199 -15.52 7.21 2.48
N ARG A 200 -14.39 7.92 2.57
CA ARG A 200 -14.27 9.34 2.23
C ARG A 200 -13.53 9.51 0.90
N ASP A 201 -13.71 10.68 0.30
CA ASP A 201 -12.92 11.11 -0.87
C ASP A 201 -11.44 11.27 -0.49
N THR A 202 -10.55 10.96 -1.44
CA THR A 202 -9.09 11.04 -1.24
C THR A 202 -8.42 11.86 -2.33
N GLU A 203 -7.28 12.45 -2.01
CA GLU A 203 -6.43 13.12 -3.01
C GLU A 203 -5.63 12.10 -3.82
N VAL A 204 -5.13 11.06 -3.15
CA VAL A 204 -4.39 9.96 -3.79
C VAL A 204 -5.38 8.89 -4.25
N PRO A 205 -5.45 8.59 -5.56
CA PRO A 205 -6.36 7.56 -6.08
C PRO A 205 -5.94 6.15 -5.65
N VAL A 206 -6.93 5.29 -5.43
CA VAL A 206 -6.74 3.85 -5.20
C VAL A 206 -7.20 3.07 -6.43
N ILE A 207 -6.39 2.10 -6.88
CA ILE A 207 -6.76 1.24 -8.01
C ILE A 207 -7.59 0.06 -7.51
N SER A 208 -8.83 -0.04 -7.99
CA SER A 208 -9.77 -1.08 -7.57
C SER A 208 -9.45 -2.45 -8.17
N ASN A 209 -9.62 -3.50 -7.38
CA ASN A 209 -9.43 -4.88 -7.84
C ASN A 209 -10.52 -5.38 -8.80
N VAL A 210 -11.70 -4.77 -8.76
CA VAL A 210 -12.88 -5.24 -9.51
C VAL A 210 -12.84 -4.82 -10.97
N ASP A 211 -12.52 -3.57 -11.24
CA ASP A 211 -12.52 -2.97 -12.58
C ASP A 211 -11.12 -2.54 -13.05
N ALA A 212 -10.13 -2.55 -12.15
CA ALA A 212 -8.78 -2.10 -12.39
C ALA A 212 -8.67 -0.62 -12.76
N LEU A 213 -9.62 0.22 -12.33
CA LEU A 213 -9.62 1.66 -12.54
C LEU A 213 -9.17 2.41 -11.28
N ALA A 214 -8.75 3.65 -11.47
CA ALA A 214 -8.40 4.56 -10.39
C ALA A 214 -9.66 5.25 -9.85
N HIS A 215 -9.87 5.19 -8.54
CA HIS A 215 -11.01 5.79 -7.84
C HIS A 215 -10.52 6.66 -6.69
N ASN A 216 -11.19 7.79 -6.49
CA ASN A 216 -10.90 8.72 -5.38
C ASN A 216 -12.16 9.25 -4.69
N MET A 217 -13.36 8.86 -5.17
CA MET A 217 -14.63 9.25 -4.58
C MET A 217 -15.10 8.20 -3.57
N GLY A 218 -15.40 8.63 -2.34
CA GLY A 218 -15.76 7.74 -1.24
C GLY A 218 -17.02 6.91 -1.48
N ASP A 219 -18.00 7.45 -2.17
CA ASP A 219 -19.28 6.81 -2.45
C ASP A 219 -19.16 5.60 -3.42
N GLU A 220 -18.11 5.51 -4.22
CA GLU A 220 -17.86 4.39 -5.13
C GLU A 220 -17.44 3.12 -4.36
N TRP A 221 -16.76 3.27 -3.21
CA TRP A 221 -16.15 2.16 -2.50
C TRP A 221 -17.14 1.18 -1.88
N ALA A 222 -18.35 1.63 -1.54
CA ALA A 222 -19.36 0.74 -1.01
C ALA A 222 -19.75 -0.37 -2.01
N SER A 223 -19.83 -0.05 -3.29
CA SER A 223 -20.11 -1.01 -4.34
C SER A 223 -18.91 -1.86 -4.74
N LEU A 224 -17.72 -1.23 -4.87
CA LEU A 224 -16.47 -1.89 -5.27
C LEU A 224 -16.02 -2.93 -4.25
N LEU A 225 -15.93 -2.57 -2.96
CA LEU A 225 -15.55 -3.50 -1.90
C LEU A 225 -16.56 -4.63 -1.72
N SER A 226 -17.87 -4.34 -1.87
CA SER A 226 -18.90 -5.38 -1.84
C SER A 226 -18.73 -6.36 -3.00
N ALA A 227 -18.45 -5.88 -4.19
CA ALA A 227 -18.23 -6.73 -5.37
C ALA A 227 -16.92 -7.53 -5.29
N GLN A 228 -15.88 -6.98 -4.68
CA GLN A 228 -14.54 -7.58 -4.60
C GLN A 228 -14.54 -9.01 -4.05
N LEU A 229 -15.38 -9.31 -3.03
CA LEU A 229 -15.40 -10.64 -2.41
C LEU A 229 -15.88 -11.76 -3.34
N SER A 230 -16.75 -11.46 -4.28
CA SER A 230 -17.35 -12.43 -5.19
C SER A 230 -16.96 -12.23 -6.66
N SER A 231 -15.97 -11.38 -6.91
CA SER A 231 -15.45 -11.07 -8.24
C SER A 231 -13.94 -11.34 -8.31
N PRO A 232 -13.40 -11.64 -9.49
CA PRO A 232 -11.96 -11.83 -9.66
C PRO A 232 -11.15 -10.60 -9.26
N VAL A 233 -10.03 -10.81 -8.59
CA VAL A 233 -9.01 -9.80 -8.37
C VAL A 233 -8.24 -9.58 -9.67
N ARG A 234 -8.36 -8.40 -10.27
CA ARG A 234 -7.73 -8.04 -11.54
C ARG A 234 -6.35 -7.40 -11.34
N TRP A 235 -5.50 -8.01 -10.49
CA TRP A 235 -4.22 -7.43 -10.08
C TRP A 235 -3.29 -7.09 -11.24
N LYS A 236 -3.16 -8.00 -12.21
CA LYS A 236 -2.40 -7.74 -13.44
C LYS A 236 -2.88 -6.47 -14.15
N HIS A 237 -4.18 -6.29 -14.23
CA HIS A 237 -4.77 -5.12 -14.89
C HIS A 237 -4.58 -3.85 -14.04
N CYS A 238 -4.65 -3.94 -12.71
CA CYS A 238 -4.30 -2.82 -11.82
C CYS A 238 -2.87 -2.32 -12.06
N LEU A 239 -1.91 -3.25 -12.19
CA LEU A 239 -0.52 -2.91 -12.52
C LEU A 239 -0.41 -2.23 -13.89
N ILE A 240 -1.10 -2.75 -14.91
CA ILE A 240 -1.14 -2.16 -16.26
C ILE A 240 -1.71 -0.74 -16.22
N THR A 241 -2.85 -0.54 -15.57
CA THR A 241 -3.47 0.78 -15.40
C THR A 241 -2.52 1.78 -14.73
N MET A 242 -1.85 1.39 -13.63
CA MET A 242 -0.85 2.24 -13.00
C MET A 242 0.28 2.62 -13.96
N SER A 243 0.79 1.67 -14.74
CA SER A 243 1.83 1.92 -15.74
C SER A 243 1.34 2.85 -16.85
N GLU A 244 0.12 2.70 -17.33
CA GLU A 244 -0.50 3.59 -18.33
C GLU A 244 -0.72 5.01 -17.79
N LEU A 245 -0.92 5.15 -16.48
CA LEU A 245 -0.98 6.43 -15.76
C LEU A 245 0.40 7.01 -15.46
N GLY A 246 1.49 6.37 -15.93
CA GLY A 246 2.85 6.87 -15.83
C GLY A 246 3.61 6.41 -14.59
N VAL A 247 3.09 5.49 -13.79
CA VAL A 247 3.80 4.91 -12.64
C VAL A 247 4.90 3.98 -13.13
N THR A 248 6.14 4.27 -12.74
CA THR A 248 7.34 3.47 -13.05
C THR A 248 7.93 2.78 -11.84
N ASP A 249 7.64 3.30 -10.67
CA ASP A 249 8.23 2.94 -9.38
C ASP A 249 7.16 2.34 -8.46
N PHE A 250 7.39 1.11 -8.00
CA PHE A 250 6.46 0.38 -7.16
C PHE A 250 7.12 0.01 -5.84
N VAL A 251 6.54 0.44 -4.74
CA VAL A 251 6.99 0.13 -3.38
C VAL A 251 5.97 -0.79 -2.73
N GLU A 252 6.38 -2.01 -2.41
CA GLU A 252 5.54 -2.95 -1.64
C GLU A 252 5.81 -2.77 -0.15
N LEU A 253 4.77 -2.47 0.62
CA LEU A 253 4.84 -2.26 2.07
C LEU A 253 4.24 -3.45 2.82
N GLY A 254 5.04 -4.06 3.68
CA GLY A 254 4.62 -5.20 4.48
C GLY A 254 5.33 -6.51 4.12
N PRO A 255 4.93 -7.63 4.74
CA PRO A 255 5.65 -8.89 4.61
C PRO A 255 5.44 -9.54 3.25
N GLY A 256 6.52 -10.04 2.63
CA GLY A 256 6.44 -11.01 1.54
C GLY A 256 7.19 -10.70 0.25
N GLY A 257 7.16 -9.48 -0.29
CA GLY A 257 7.77 -9.17 -1.59
C GLY A 257 7.10 -9.86 -2.79
N VAL A 258 5.84 -10.32 -2.63
CA VAL A 258 5.11 -11.07 -3.65
C VAL A 258 4.61 -10.15 -4.76
N LEU A 259 4.12 -8.97 -4.40
CA LEU A 259 3.56 -8.01 -5.34
C LEU A 259 4.64 -7.37 -6.21
N THR A 260 5.83 -7.11 -5.65
CA THR A 260 7.01 -6.69 -6.43
C THR A 260 7.39 -7.71 -7.49
N GLY A 261 7.30 -9.01 -7.17
CA GLY A 261 7.52 -10.09 -8.12
C GLY A 261 6.46 -10.13 -9.24
N MET A 262 5.20 -9.79 -8.93
CA MET A 262 4.13 -9.69 -9.93
C MET A 262 4.31 -8.45 -10.81
N ALA A 263 4.66 -7.30 -10.24
CA ALA A 263 4.92 -6.07 -10.98
C ALA A 263 6.06 -6.26 -11.99
N LYS A 264 7.20 -6.84 -11.59
CA LYS A 264 8.34 -7.16 -12.48
C LYS A 264 7.97 -8.06 -13.66
N ARG A 265 7.03 -8.99 -13.46
CA ARG A 265 6.59 -9.90 -14.54
C ARG A 265 5.55 -9.28 -15.45
N THR A 266 4.86 -8.25 -15.01
CA THR A 266 3.75 -7.64 -15.74
C THR A 266 4.19 -6.39 -16.49
N ILE A 267 5.03 -5.56 -15.87
CA ILE A 267 5.44 -4.26 -16.41
C ILE A 267 6.93 -4.32 -16.77
N GLU A 268 7.25 -4.18 -18.04
CA GLU A 268 8.63 -4.11 -18.52
C GLU A 268 9.30 -2.83 -18.01
N GLY A 269 10.49 -2.98 -17.43
CA GLY A 269 11.24 -1.85 -16.89
C GLY A 269 10.74 -1.30 -15.55
N ALA A 270 9.71 -1.90 -14.92
CA ALA A 270 9.25 -1.48 -13.62
C ALA A 270 10.37 -1.51 -12.57
N ARG A 271 10.60 -0.38 -11.90
CA ARG A 271 11.45 -0.33 -10.72
C ARG A 271 10.60 -0.76 -9.52
N THR A 272 11.11 -1.70 -8.74
CA THR A 272 10.36 -2.22 -7.61
C THR A 272 11.25 -2.42 -6.40
N ILE A 273 10.72 -2.10 -5.22
CA ILE A 273 11.33 -2.39 -3.93
C ILE A 273 10.26 -2.90 -2.96
N SER A 274 10.66 -3.75 -2.03
CA SER A 274 9.80 -4.20 -0.92
C SER A 274 10.41 -3.75 0.39
N VAL A 275 9.58 -3.27 1.31
CA VAL A 275 9.95 -2.83 2.64
C VAL A 275 9.11 -3.61 3.65
N ALA A 276 9.75 -4.43 4.47
CA ALA A 276 9.14 -5.26 5.49
C ALA A 276 9.75 -5.08 6.87
N THR A 277 10.93 -4.45 6.96
CA THR A 277 11.66 -4.25 8.22
C THR A 277 12.24 -2.83 8.31
N PRO A 278 12.49 -2.31 9.53
CA PRO A 278 13.11 -0.99 9.69
C PRO A 278 14.46 -0.83 8.99
N GLU A 279 15.26 -1.90 8.92
CA GLU A 279 16.58 -1.88 8.26
C GLU A 279 16.47 -1.70 6.73
N GLU A 280 15.29 -1.88 6.16
CA GLU A 280 15.05 -1.68 4.73
C GLU A 280 14.64 -0.24 4.40
N LEU A 281 14.34 0.59 5.39
CA LEU A 281 13.99 2.00 5.21
C LEU A 281 15.14 2.81 4.60
N ASP A 282 16.38 2.58 5.03
CA ASP A 282 17.56 3.24 4.45
C ASP A 282 17.72 2.88 2.97
N LYS A 283 17.49 1.61 2.62
CA LYS A 283 17.52 1.15 1.22
C LYS A 283 16.40 1.80 0.39
N LEU A 284 15.22 2.02 0.98
CA LEU A 284 14.15 2.73 0.31
C LEU A 284 14.55 4.16 0.00
N ILE A 285 15.16 4.88 0.95
CA ILE A 285 15.65 6.25 0.74
C ILE A 285 16.67 6.28 -0.40
N GLU A 286 17.66 5.38 -0.38
CA GLU A 286 18.67 5.27 -1.45
C GLU A 286 18.01 4.97 -2.80
N TRP A 287 17.03 4.05 -2.81
CA TRP A 287 16.34 3.64 -4.04
C TRP A 287 15.47 4.75 -4.62
N VAL A 288 14.74 5.51 -3.80
CA VAL A 288 13.98 6.69 -4.22
C VAL A 288 14.93 7.75 -4.80
N ASN A 289 16.01 8.07 -4.11
CA ASN A 289 17.00 9.04 -4.57
C ASN A 289 17.68 8.62 -5.89
N ALA A 290 17.94 7.32 -6.10
CA ALA A 290 18.52 6.81 -7.34
C ALA A 290 17.51 6.87 -8.52
N GLY A 291 16.21 6.90 -8.25
CA GLY A 291 15.16 7.07 -9.25
C GLY A 291 14.98 8.51 -9.73
N VAL A 292 15.42 9.46 -8.94
CA VAL A 292 15.50 10.86 -9.37
C VAL A 292 16.69 10.99 -10.32
N THR A 293 16.51 10.60 -11.57
CA THR A 293 17.44 10.95 -12.64
C THR A 293 17.39 12.49 -12.79
N THR A 294 18.35 13.17 -12.17
CA THR A 294 18.71 14.53 -12.57
C THR A 294 19.32 14.45 -13.97
N THR A 295 18.50 14.26 -14.97
CA THR A 295 18.85 14.69 -16.31
C THR A 295 18.74 16.21 -16.27
N PRO A 296 19.79 16.96 -16.54
CA PRO A 296 19.64 18.39 -16.72
C PRO A 296 18.75 18.57 -17.94
N LEU A 297 17.46 18.80 -17.73
CA LEU A 297 16.59 19.25 -18.81
C LEU A 297 17.03 20.67 -19.17
N GLN A 298 17.79 20.76 -20.27
CA GLN A 298 17.81 21.99 -21.07
C GLN A 298 16.41 22.12 -21.67
N VAL A 299 15.57 22.93 -21.05
CA VAL A 299 14.27 23.26 -21.59
C VAL A 299 14.19 24.79 -21.63
N GLU A 300 14.20 25.32 -22.83
CA GLU A 300 13.74 26.64 -23.11
C GLU A 300 12.20 26.64 -22.99
N GLY A 301 11.66 27.33 -21.99
CA GLY A 301 10.22 27.48 -21.76
C GLY A 301 9.91 27.70 -20.26
N GLU A 302 8.93 28.50 -19.97
CA GLU A 302 8.48 28.81 -18.61
C GLU A 302 8.14 27.51 -17.84
N HIS A 303 8.93 27.19 -16.82
CA HIS A 303 8.72 26.05 -15.96
C HIS A 303 8.25 26.47 -14.58
N LEU A 304 7.01 26.12 -14.23
CA LEU A 304 6.50 26.13 -12.88
C LEU A 304 7.01 24.88 -12.14
N PHE A 305 8.26 24.91 -11.67
CA PHE A 305 8.71 23.97 -10.64
C PHE A 305 8.59 24.62 -9.27
N ALA A 306 8.08 23.88 -8.28
CA ALA A 306 8.15 24.27 -6.88
C ALA A 306 9.62 24.19 -6.43
N VAL A 307 10.41 25.18 -6.82
CA VAL A 307 11.81 25.37 -6.38
C VAL A 307 11.89 25.98 -4.98
N GLU A 308 10.78 26.04 -4.28
CA GLU A 308 10.68 26.71 -3.00
C GLU A 308 10.77 25.70 -1.86
N ARG A 309 11.61 26.01 -0.87
CA ARG A 309 11.87 25.14 0.30
C ARG A 309 11.70 25.95 1.57
N LEU A 310 11.01 25.35 2.55
CA LEU A 310 10.87 25.93 3.88
C LEU A 310 11.87 25.29 4.83
N VAL A 311 12.64 26.12 5.51
CA VAL A 311 13.45 25.71 6.65
C VAL A 311 12.62 25.89 7.90
N VAL A 312 12.48 24.83 8.70
CA VAL A 312 11.61 24.82 9.88
C VAL A 312 12.42 24.86 11.18
N SER A 313 11.78 25.28 12.25
CA SER A 313 12.38 25.32 13.59
C SER A 313 12.64 23.90 14.11
N PRO A 314 13.84 23.62 14.64
CA PRO A 314 14.15 22.35 15.29
C PRO A 314 13.59 22.25 16.72
N ALA A 315 13.20 23.36 17.35
CA ALA A 315 12.78 23.41 18.75
C ALA A 315 11.73 24.49 19.01
N ALA A 316 11.12 24.47 20.18
CA ALA A 316 10.35 25.60 20.69
C ALA A 316 11.28 26.62 21.36
N GLY A 317 11.07 27.90 21.09
CA GLY A 317 11.87 28.95 21.72
C GLY A 317 11.72 30.31 21.04
N VAL A 318 12.64 31.23 21.31
CA VAL A 318 12.69 32.53 20.66
C VAL A 318 13.67 32.47 19.50
N PHE A 319 13.22 32.88 18.32
CA PHE A 319 14.07 32.89 17.12
C PHE A 319 14.98 34.13 17.09
N THR A 320 16.25 33.89 16.77
CA THR A 320 17.25 34.95 16.54
C THR A 320 18.00 34.62 15.23
N PRO A 321 17.86 35.41 14.16
CA PRO A 321 18.58 35.21 12.90
C PRO A 321 20.09 35.43 13.06
N VAL A 322 20.89 34.83 12.18
CA VAL A 322 22.33 35.16 12.07
C VAL A 322 22.49 36.53 11.39
N GLY A 323 23.25 37.43 12.02
CA GLY A 323 23.22 38.86 11.85
C GLY A 323 23.48 39.45 10.46
N ASP A 324 24.02 38.70 9.48
CA ASP A 324 24.39 39.26 8.15
C ASP A 324 23.69 38.59 6.95
N MET A 325 22.74 37.68 7.20
CA MET A 325 22.02 37.02 6.10
C MET A 325 20.76 37.80 5.71
N THR A 326 20.75 38.25 4.47
CA THR A 326 19.64 38.97 3.86
C THR A 326 19.11 38.22 2.64
N GLU A 327 17.97 38.62 2.14
CA GLU A 327 17.42 38.14 0.86
C GLU A 327 18.49 38.16 -0.25
N GLY A 328 18.54 37.09 -1.05
CA GLY A 328 19.53 36.90 -2.11
C GLY A 328 20.81 36.19 -1.71
N HIS A 329 21.02 35.87 -0.42
CA HIS A 329 22.20 35.11 0.01
C HIS A 329 22.13 33.65 -0.47
N SER A 330 23.26 33.15 -0.99
CA SER A 330 23.41 31.74 -1.36
C SER A 330 23.60 30.88 -0.08
N ILE A 331 22.76 29.91 0.09
CA ILE A 331 22.71 28.99 1.24
C ILE A 331 23.16 27.61 0.80
N ASN A 332 24.09 27.01 1.53
CA ASN A 332 24.49 25.61 1.37
C ASN A 332 23.81 24.75 2.42
N VAL A 333 23.74 23.45 2.15
CA VAL A 333 23.28 22.47 3.15
C VAL A 333 24.13 22.60 4.42
N GLY A 334 23.48 22.67 5.57
CA GLY A 334 24.11 22.86 6.87
C GLY A 334 24.40 24.31 7.28
N THR A 335 24.14 25.30 6.39
CA THR A 335 24.28 26.74 6.73
C THR A 335 23.36 27.09 7.90
N ILE A 336 23.89 27.76 8.92
CA ILE A 336 23.12 28.23 10.08
C ILE A 336 22.38 29.50 9.69
N LEU A 337 21.06 29.49 9.75
CA LEU A 337 20.17 30.63 9.45
C LEU A 337 19.79 31.43 10.70
N GLY A 338 19.96 30.85 11.88
CA GLY A 338 19.60 31.45 13.15
C GLY A 338 19.66 30.45 14.30
N ASN A 339 19.14 30.88 15.44
CA ASN A 339 18.99 30.03 16.63
C ASN A 339 17.56 30.12 17.15
N VAL A 340 17.06 29.05 17.76
CA VAL A 340 15.83 29.01 18.52
C VAL A 340 16.17 28.54 19.93
N GLY A 341 16.29 29.49 20.86
CA GLY A 341 16.93 29.24 22.15
C GLY A 341 18.38 28.81 21.93
N ASP A 342 18.76 27.62 22.44
CA ASP A 342 20.09 27.04 22.29
C ASP A 342 20.25 26.15 21.03
N ALA A 343 19.18 25.94 20.27
CA ALA A 343 19.17 25.07 19.09
C ALA A 343 19.47 25.88 17.81
N GLU A 344 20.46 25.44 17.04
CA GLU A 344 20.80 26.03 15.74
C GLU A 344 19.77 25.64 14.67
N VAL A 345 19.27 26.62 13.93
CA VAL A 345 18.42 26.43 12.73
C VAL A 345 19.34 26.26 11.52
N ARG A 346 19.58 25.04 11.11
CA ARG A 346 20.42 24.73 9.94
C ARG A 346 19.57 24.45 8.72
N SER A 347 19.97 24.96 7.56
CA SER A 347 19.30 24.65 6.31
C SER A 347 19.60 23.21 5.88
N PRO A 348 18.58 22.37 5.67
CA PRO A 348 18.75 21.06 5.06
C PRO A 348 18.88 21.12 3.53
N PHE A 349 18.75 22.31 2.94
CA PHE A 349 18.73 22.54 1.50
C PHE A 349 19.80 23.55 1.07
N ALA A 350 20.32 23.40 -0.17
CA ALA A 350 21.05 24.44 -0.87
C ALA A 350 20.07 25.31 -1.68
N GLY A 351 20.36 26.59 -1.82
CA GLY A 351 19.51 27.52 -2.57
C GLY A 351 19.82 28.98 -2.28
N VAL A 352 18.91 29.85 -2.63
CA VAL A 352 18.98 31.31 -2.36
C VAL A 352 17.90 31.67 -1.35
N LEU A 353 18.31 32.33 -0.25
CA LEU A 353 17.37 32.83 0.76
C LEU A 353 16.43 33.89 0.12
N GLN A 354 15.14 33.64 0.17
CA GLN A 354 14.12 34.56 -0.34
C GLN A 354 13.61 35.46 0.78
N ALA A 355 13.35 34.89 1.95
CA ALA A 355 12.91 35.64 3.13
C ALA A 355 13.08 34.82 4.42
N TYR A 356 13.20 35.55 5.53
CA TYR A 356 12.84 34.97 6.84
C TYR A 356 11.32 35.10 7.01
N ILE A 357 10.68 33.99 7.42
CA ILE A 357 9.24 33.91 7.75
C ILE A 357 9.05 34.28 9.20
N ALA A 358 9.93 33.74 10.08
CA ALA A 358 9.95 34.12 11.49
C ALA A 358 10.71 35.44 11.69
N VAL A 359 10.16 36.31 12.55
CA VAL A 359 10.76 37.62 12.88
C VAL A 359 11.69 37.45 14.08
N GLU A 360 12.77 38.26 14.14
CA GLU A 360 13.67 38.30 15.29
C GLU A 360 12.88 38.56 16.60
N GLY A 361 13.12 37.74 17.61
CA GLY A 361 12.39 37.77 18.88
C GLY A 361 11.05 37.06 18.90
N GLU A 362 10.59 36.50 17.78
CA GLU A 362 9.35 35.73 17.72
C GLU A 362 9.48 34.41 18.47
N ARG A 363 8.43 34.05 19.22
CA ARG A 363 8.29 32.70 19.81
C ARG A 363 7.78 31.74 18.75
N VAL A 364 8.59 30.74 18.44
CA VAL A 364 8.28 29.69 17.48
C VAL A 364 8.13 28.34 18.15
N THR A 365 7.33 27.48 17.51
CA THR A 365 7.14 26.07 17.91
C THR A 365 7.99 25.15 17.04
N PRO A 366 8.24 23.89 17.47
CA PRO A 366 8.93 22.92 16.60
C PRO A 366 8.19 22.79 15.27
N ARG A 367 8.94 22.66 14.18
CA ARG A 367 8.46 22.58 12.79
C ARG A 367 7.77 23.85 12.25
N GLN A 368 7.68 24.94 13.00
CA GLN A 368 7.21 26.21 12.46
C GLN A 368 8.19 26.73 11.39
N PRO A 369 7.72 27.21 10.22
CA PRO A 369 8.57 27.78 9.17
C PRO A 369 9.38 28.96 9.69
N ILE A 370 10.70 28.94 9.43
CA ILE A 370 11.65 29.99 9.83
C ILE A 370 12.13 30.80 8.64
N ALA A 371 12.42 30.12 7.53
CA ALA A 371 12.96 30.76 6.34
C ALA A 371 12.45 30.08 5.07
N TRP A 372 12.40 30.85 4.00
CA TRP A 372 12.03 30.44 2.67
C TRP A 372 13.24 30.52 1.74
N LEU A 373 13.57 29.41 1.10
CA LEU A 373 14.66 29.29 0.14
C LEU A 373 14.11 28.94 -1.24
N ARG A 374 14.76 29.48 -2.28
CA ARG A 374 14.60 29.00 -3.66
C ARG A 374 15.78 28.07 -3.98
N ALA A 375 15.50 26.80 -4.21
CA ALA A 375 16.50 25.82 -4.60
C ALA A 375 17.08 26.15 -5.99
N HIS A 376 18.35 25.80 -6.20
CA HIS A 376 19.02 25.98 -7.50
C HIS A 376 18.64 24.88 -8.47
#